data_ae8db4ee8b5e571663340906f235190b
#
_entry.id   ae8db4ee8b5e571663340906f235190b
#
_cell.length_a   1.000
_cell.length_b   1.000
_cell.length_c   1.000
_cell.angle_alpha   90.00
_cell.angle_beta   90.00
_cell.angle_gamma   90.00
#
_symmetry.space_group_name_H-M   'P 1'
#
loop_
_entity.id
_entity.type
_entity.pdbx_description
1 polymer ?
#
loop_
_entity_poly.entity_id
_entity_poly.type
_entity_poly.pdbx_seq_one_letter_code
_entity_poly.pdbx_strand_id
1 'polypeptide(L)'
;MTLKLENGDCLELMKSLPDKSIDLFICDLPYGETNCKWDCKIDLEEFWIQFKRLRKTKRVACIHFCSTKFGYTLIKSNEKMFKMDIVWVKRNKTGGLQSRHRPMRNHEMVYFFYEQAPKYNRDKYHKRIVAVPKFEKDITNVYGNNKNKNTHGTNSFDPQNPASVIEEKNKTIPLKDRKAMGESSGIYSKENQTQSSFDPKLPASVLEEDDPSTTYKSKKVFIGKRHHQTEKPLDILEFFLKYWSDEGDTILDPTMGSGSVGVACKKLNRNFIGYELDEKIFKVAEDRIAK
;
A
#
# COMPACT_ATOMS: atom_id res chain seq x y z
N MET A 1 -17.80 -11.49 11.16
CA MET A 1 -16.48 -11.42 10.51
C MET A 1 -15.89 -12.82 10.43
N THR A 2 -15.47 -13.25 9.26
CA THR A 2 -14.86 -14.58 9.01
C THR A 2 -13.38 -14.37 8.69
N LEU A 3 -12.52 -15.19 9.30
CA LEU A 3 -11.09 -15.24 9.02
C LEU A 3 -10.76 -16.66 8.51
N LYS A 4 -10.28 -16.77 7.28
CA LYS A 4 -9.85 -18.02 6.67
C LYS A 4 -8.37 -17.91 6.32
N LEU A 5 -7.54 -18.73 6.95
CA LEU A 5 -6.10 -18.74 6.72
C LEU A 5 -5.72 -20.16 6.26
N GLU A 6 -4.95 -20.27 5.20
CA GLU A 6 -4.52 -21.57 4.66
C GLU A 6 -3.03 -21.52 4.29
N ASN A 7 -2.31 -22.58 4.64
CA ASN A 7 -0.91 -22.76 4.28
C ASN A 7 -0.82 -23.54 2.96
N GLY A 8 -0.16 -22.97 1.94
CA GLY A 8 0.03 -23.63 0.67
C GLY A 8 0.24 -22.64 -0.49
N ASP A 9 0.31 -23.21 -1.70
CA ASP A 9 0.42 -22.42 -2.94
C ASP A 9 -0.85 -21.61 -3.18
N CYS A 10 -0.70 -20.30 -3.32
CA CYS A 10 -1.84 -19.39 -3.42
C CYS A 10 -2.69 -19.63 -4.70
N LEU A 11 -2.07 -19.99 -5.83
CA LEU A 11 -2.81 -20.22 -7.07
C LEU A 11 -3.68 -21.49 -6.95
N GLU A 12 -3.15 -22.54 -6.32
CA GLU A 12 -3.94 -23.76 -6.04
C GLU A 12 -5.05 -23.48 -5.03
N LEU A 13 -4.76 -22.76 -3.95
CA LEU A 13 -5.76 -22.42 -2.94
C LEU A 13 -6.85 -21.48 -3.49
N MET A 14 -6.49 -20.53 -4.35
CA MET A 14 -7.47 -19.69 -5.02
C MET A 14 -8.47 -20.50 -5.84
N LYS A 15 -8.07 -21.59 -6.49
CA LYS A 15 -8.99 -22.48 -7.27
C LYS A 15 -10.12 -23.05 -6.44
N SER A 16 -9.89 -23.26 -5.14
CA SER A 16 -10.90 -23.81 -4.22
C SER A 16 -11.98 -22.81 -3.79
N LEU A 17 -11.76 -21.51 -4.02
CA LEU A 17 -12.73 -20.48 -3.65
C LEU A 17 -13.90 -20.43 -4.64
N PRO A 18 -15.11 -20.10 -4.14
CA PRO A 18 -16.27 -19.88 -4.99
C PRO A 18 -16.06 -18.70 -5.95
N ASP A 19 -16.60 -18.79 -7.15
CA ASP A 19 -16.66 -17.70 -8.08
C ASP A 19 -17.35 -16.49 -7.47
N LYS A 20 -16.91 -15.28 -7.84
CA LYS A 20 -17.52 -13.99 -7.43
C LYS A 20 -17.66 -13.88 -5.91
N SER A 21 -16.64 -14.29 -5.16
CA SER A 21 -16.64 -14.30 -3.69
C SER A 21 -15.84 -13.17 -3.05
N ILE A 22 -14.99 -12.46 -3.81
CA ILE A 22 -14.04 -11.47 -3.28
C ILE A 22 -14.45 -10.04 -3.64
N ASP A 23 -14.37 -9.13 -2.66
CA ASP A 23 -14.71 -7.71 -2.79
C ASP A 23 -13.48 -6.82 -3.01
N LEU A 24 -12.30 -7.23 -2.53
CA LEU A 24 -11.04 -6.50 -2.71
C LEU A 24 -9.86 -7.45 -2.61
N PHE A 25 -8.84 -7.23 -3.45
CA PHE A 25 -7.55 -7.91 -3.35
C PHE A 25 -6.49 -6.91 -2.86
N ILE A 26 -5.73 -7.29 -1.84
CA ILE A 26 -4.54 -6.55 -1.39
C ILE A 26 -3.37 -7.53 -1.41
N CYS A 27 -2.40 -7.29 -2.29
CA CYS A 27 -1.37 -8.25 -2.63
C CYS A 27 0.04 -7.67 -2.45
N ASP A 28 0.92 -8.48 -1.90
CA ASP A 28 2.36 -8.25 -1.86
C ASP A 28 3.05 -9.49 -2.46
N LEU A 29 2.84 -9.70 -3.78
CA LEU A 29 3.33 -10.88 -4.47
C LEU A 29 4.86 -10.98 -4.41
N PRO A 30 5.45 -12.17 -4.40
CA PRO A 30 6.89 -12.34 -4.46
C PRO A 30 7.45 -11.80 -5.79
N TYR A 31 8.54 -11.01 -5.70
CA TYR A 31 9.08 -10.28 -6.87
C TYR A 31 10.08 -11.11 -7.69
N GLY A 32 10.60 -12.21 -7.12
CA GLY A 32 11.70 -12.98 -7.70
C GLY A 32 13.01 -12.17 -7.81
N GLU A 33 13.19 -11.20 -6.90
CA GLU A 33 14.35 -10.28 -6.90
C GLU A 33 15.35 -10.59 -5.76
N THR A 34 15.01 -11.50 -4.86
CA THR A 34 15.83 -11.88 -3.72
C THR A 34 16.24 -13.35 -3.80
N ASN A 35 17.31 -13.73 -3.05
CA ASN A 35 17.72 -15.13 -2.92
C ASN A 35 16.91 -15.91 -1.86
N CYS A 36 15.82 -15.35 -1.39
CA CYS A 36 14.98 -16.00 -0.41
C CYS A 36 14.11 -17.09 -1.05
N LYS A 37 13.98 -18.25 -0.38
CA LYS A 37 13.20 -19.39 -0.90
C LYS A 37 11.71 -19.06 -1.14
N TRP A 38 11.17 -18.11 -0.39
CA TRP A 38 9.78 -17.64 -0.52
C TRP A 38 9.57 -16.64 -1.66
N ASP A 39 10.65 -16.07 -2.22
CA ASP A 39 10.57 -15.10 -3.31
C ASP A 39 10.53 -15.81 -4.69
N CYS A 40 9.63 -16.78 -4.83
CA CYS A 40 9.40 -17.53 -6.06
C CYS A 40 8.56 -16.70 -7.03
N LYS A 41 8.91 -16.73 -8.30
CA LYS A 41 8.08 -16.09 -9.32
C LYS A 41 6.71 -16.77 -9.39
N ILE A 42 5.67 -15.96 -9.28
CA ILE A 42 4.28 -16.39 -9.44
C ILE A 42 3.89 -16.35 -10.92
N ASP A 43 3.05 -17.29 -11.35
CA ASP A 43 2.44 -17.23 -12.67
C ASP A 43 1.38 -16.13 -12.70
N LEU A 44 1.72 -15.00 -13.33
CA LEU A 44 0.82 -13.85 -13.40
C LEU A 44 -0.37 -14.09 -14.34
N GLU A 45 -0.24 -14.95 -15.35
CA GLU A 45 -1.35 -15.27 -16.24
C GLU A 45 -2.43 -16.04 -15.46
N GLU A 46 -2.04 -17.10 -14.76
CA GLU A 46 -2.95 -17.86 -13.89
C GLU A 46 -3.51 -16.96 -12.77
N PHE A 47 -2.70 -16.12 -12.15
CA PHE A 47 -3.16 -15.17 -11.15
C PHE A 47 -4.30 -14.27 -11.69
N TRP A 48 -4.16 -13.70 -12.88
CA TRP A 48 -5.20 -12.85 -13.48
C TRP A 48 -6.45 -13.63 -13.90
N ILE A 49 -6.32 -14.91 -14.25
CA ILE A 49 -7.47 -15.80 -14.47
C ILE A 49 -8.26 -15.94 -13.19
N GLN A 50 -7.59 -16.30 -12.08
CA GLN A 50 -8.23 -16.46 -10.78
C GLN A 50 -8.79 -15.12 -10.25
N PHE A 51 -8.08 -14.02 -10.39
CA PHE A 51 -8.60 -12.70 -10.03
C PHE A 51 -9.93 -12.40 -10.76
N LYS A 52 -9.99 -12.60 -12.08
CA LYS A 52 -11.21 -12.35 -12.86
C LYS A 52 -12.36 -13.27 -12.46
N ARG A 53 -12.09 -14.51 -12.07
CA ARG A 53 -13.09 -15.48 -11.62
C ARG A 53 -13.64 -15.12 -10.23
N LEU A 54 -12.75 -14.78 -9.31
CA LEU A 54 -13.07 -14.59 -7.89
C LEU A 54 -13.69 -13.22 -7.58
N ARG A 55 -13.40 -12.19 -8.35
CA ARG A 55 -13.95 -10.85 -8.11
C ARG A 55 -15.47 -10.84 -8.25
N LYS A 56 -16.20 -10.31 -7.26
CA LYS A 56 -17.66 -10.22 -7.31
C LYS A 56 -18.19 -9.45 -8.50
N THR A 57 -17.49 -8.39 -8.89
CA THR A 57 -17.89 -7.52 -10.01
C THR A 57 -16.66 -6.98 -10.75
N LYS A 58 -16.87 -6.38 -11.92
CA LYS A 58 -15.83 -5.67 -12.66
C LYS A 58 -15.28 -4.42 -11.95
N ARG A 59 -15.92 -4.00 -10.85
CA ARG A 59 -15.54 -2.87 -10.00
C ARG A 59 -14.62 -3.26 -8.84
N VAL A 60 -14.32 -4.53 -8.67
CA VAL A 60 -13.36 -5.00 -7.66
C VAL A 60 -11.95 -4.57 -8.05
N ALA A 61 -11.25 -3.92 -7.14
CA ALA A 61 -9.86 -3.56 -7.31
C ALA A 61 -8.92 -4.68 -6.86
N CYS A 62 -7.78 -4.76 -7.54
CA CYS A 62 -6.61 -5.50 -7.08
C CYS A 62 -5.49 -4.49 -6.82
N ILE A 63 -5.07 -4.38 -5.57
CA ILE A 63 -4.07 -3.43 -5.09
C ILE A 63 -2.77 -4.21 -4.85
N HIS A 64 -1.70 -3.82 -5.54
CA HIS A 64 -0.40 -4.48 -5.44
C HIS A 64 0.66 -3.54 -4.89
N PHE A 65 1.31 -3.95 -3.79
CA PHE A 65 2.58 -3.39 -3.39
C PHE A 65 3.68 -3.96 -4.28
N CYS A 66 4.60 -3.13 -4.76
CA CYS A 66 5.67 -3.63 -5.63
C CYS A 66 6.90 -2.73 -5.69
N SER A 67 8.03 -3.34 -6.08
CA SER A 67 9.17 -2.61 -6.58
C SER A 67 8.86 -2.04 -7.98
N THR A 68 9.56 -0.99 -8.41
CA THR A 68 9.39 -0.45 -9.78
C THR A 68 9.68 -1.48 -10.86
N LYS A 69 10.69 -2.36 -10.63
CA LYS A 69 11.09 -3.39 -11.59
C LYS A 69 10.03 -4.49 -11.73
N PHE A 70 9.56 -5.03 -10.60
CA PHE A 70 8.47 -6.00 -10.61
C PHE A 70 7.18 -5.36 -11.14
N GLY A 71 6.93 -4.10 -10.76
CA GLY A 71 5.78 -3.32 -11.21
C GLY A 71 5.69 -3.21 -12.73
N TYR A 72 6.81 -3.05 -13.43
CA TYR A 72 6.83 -3.08 -14.90
C TYR A 72 6.33 -4.43 -15.44
N THR A 73 6.81 -5.53 -14.88
CA THR A 73 6.36 -6.89 -15.27
C THR A 73 4.87 -7.08 -14.98
N LEU A 74 4.42 -6.62 -13.82
CA LEU A 74 3.02 -6.70 -13.40
C LEU A 74 2.10 -5.88 -14.32
N ILE A 75 2.48 -4.64 -14.64
CA ILE A 75 1.71 -3.80 -15.59
C ILE A 75 1.64 -4.48 -16.96
N LYS A 76 2.79 -4.93 -17.48
CA LYS A 76 2.85 -5.60 -18.78
C LYS A 76 1.98 -6.85 -18.85
N SER A 77 1.84 -7.58 -17.74
CA SER A 77 0.99 -8.78 -17.67
C SER A 77 -0.50 -8.47 -17.77
N ASN A 78 -0.93 -7.22 -17.47
CA ASN A 78 -2.34 -6.82 -17.52
C ASN A 78 -2.52 -5.30 -17.72
N GLU A 79 -1.97 -4.76 -18.79
CA GLU A 79 -2.00 -3.32 -19.12
C GLU A 79 -3.43 -2.75 -19.15
N LYS A 80 -4.39 -3.51 -19.68
CA LYS A 80 -5.80 -3.05 -19.80
C LYS A 80 -6.43 -2.72 -18.46
N MET A 81 -6.06 -3.44 -17.42
CA MET A 81 -6.62 -3.28 -16.08
C MET A 81 -5.78 -2.37 -15.18
N PHE A 82 -4.55 -2.07 -15.51
CA PHE A 82 -3.76 -1.06 -14.81
C PHE A 82 -4.39 0.31 -14.99
N LYS A 83 -4.67 1.03 -13.89
CA LYS A 83 -5.40 2.31 -13.94
C LYS A 83 -4.73 3.45 -13.18
N MET A 84 -4.08 3.18 -12.07
CA MET A 84 -3.44 4.21 -11.26
C MET A 84 -2.39 3.63 -10.33
N ASP A 85 -1.57 4.51 -9.82
CA ASP A 85 -0.56 4.20 -8.82
C ASP A 85 -0.63 5.17 -7.64
N ILE A 86 -0.09 4.71 -6.52
CA ILE A 86 0.16 5.51 -5.34
C ILE A 86 1.63 5.30 -4.95
N VAL A 87 2.32 6.38 -4.65
CA VAL A 87 3.68 6.34 -4.10
C VAL A 87 3.59 6.28 -2.58
N TRP A 88 4.08 5.19 -2.01
CA TRP A 88 4.23 5.09 -0.57
C TRP A 88 5.65 5.47 -0.16
N VAL A 89 5.81 6.60 0.52
CA VAL A 89 7.08 7.07 1.06
C VAL A 89 7.33 6.39 2.40
N LYS A 90 8.39 5.58 2.44
CA LYS A 90 8.77 4.82 3.64
C LYS A 90 9.59 5.67 4.60
N ARG A 91 9.41 5.40 5.88
CA ARG A 91 10.21 6.05 6.92
C ARG A 91 11.70 5.74 6.80
N ASN A 92 12.04 4.48 6.55
CA ASN A 92 13.41 4.00 6.50
C ASN A 92 13.86 3.87 5.05
N LYS A 93 14.98 4.51 4.75
CA LYS A 93 15.66 4.37 3.45
C LYS A 93 16.31 2.99 3.35
N THR A 94 16.31 2.42 2.15
CA THR A 94 16.96 1.15 1.83
C THR A 94 18.06 1.33 0.79
N GLY A 95 18.96 0.36 0.65
CA GLY A 95 20.04 0.41 -0.34
C GLY A 95 21.30 1.12 0.14
N GLY A 96 21.56 1.17 1.46
CA GLY A 96 22.72 1.83 2.05
C GLY A 96 24.06 1.34 1.49
N LEU A 97 24.20 0.04 1.21
CA LEU A 97 25.42 -0.54 0.60
C LEU A 97 25.74 0.05 -0.79
N GLN A 98 24.74 0.56 -1.50
CA GLN A 98 24.88 1.14 -2.83
C GLN A 98 24.81 2.68 -2.81
N SER A 99 24.80 3.31 -1.64
CA SER A 99 24.66 4.75 -1.49
C SER A 99 25.81 5.58 -2.12
N ARG A 100 26.96 4.94 -2.40
CA ARG A 100 28.07 5.56 -3.15
C ARG A 100 27.78 5.70 -4.65
N HIS A 101 26.84 4.93 -5.18
CA HIS A 101 26.56 4.87 -6.63
C HIS A 101 25.16 5.36 -6.99
N ARG A 102 24.24 5.43 -6.04
CA ARG A 102 22.86 5.86 -6.27
C ARG A 102 22.20 6.40 -4.99
N PRO A 103 21.17 7.25 -5.11
CA PRO A 103 20.36 7.66 -3.98
C PRO A 103 19.73 6.48 -3.25
N MET A 104 19.59 6.60 -1.94
CA MET A 104 18.89 5.60 -1.13
C MET A 104 17.39 5.61 -1.43
N ARG A 105 16.80 4.43 -1.58
CA ARG A 105 15.38 4.28 -1.88
C ARG A 105 14.53 4.46 -0.62
N ASN A 106 13.57 5.36 -0.66
CA ASN A 106 12.64 5.61 0.45
C ASN A 106 11.17 5.51 0.04
N HIS A 107 10.84 4.90 -1.10
CA HIS A 107 9.46 4.69 -1.53
C HIS A 107 9.23 3.30 -2.10
N GLU A 108 8.00 2.87 -2.10
CA GLU A 108 7.46 1.75 -2.85
C GLU A 108 6.26 2.20 -3.67
N MET A 109 5.96 1.46 -4.72
CA MET A 109 4.80 1.71 -5.55
C MET A 109 3.63 0.86 -5.08
N VAL A 110 2.42 1.40 -5.21
CA VAL A 110 1.19 0.65 -4.99
C VAL A 110 0.34 0.80 -6.24
N TYR A 111 0.15 -0.27 -6.99
CA TYR A 111 -0.52 -0.27 -8.28
C TYR A 111 -1.95 -0.81 -8.16
N PHE A 112 -2.85 -0.19 -8.91
CA PHE A 112 -4.27 -0.52 -8.91
C PHE A 112 -4.70 -1.06 -10.26
N PHE A 113 -5.28 -2.27 -10.21
CA PHE A 113 -5.84 -2.93 -11.38
C PHE A 113 -7.34 -3.13 -11.20
N TYR A 114 -8.12 -2.65 -12.15
CA TYR A 114 -9.57 -2.85 -12.20
C TYR A 114 -10.10 -2.67 -13.62
N GLU A 115 -11.27 -3.23 -13.90
CA GLU A 115 -11.90 -3.10 -15.22
C GLU A 115 -12.84 -1.89 -15.29
N GLN A 116 -13.62 -1.65 -14.24
CA GLN A 116 -14.49 -0.51 -14.05
C GLN A 116 -14.14 0.22 -12.76
N ALA A 117 -14.38 1.52 -12.70
CA ALA A 117 -14.08 2.32 -11.52
C ALA A 117 -14.57 1.64 -10.24
N PRO A 118 -13.68 1.34 -9.29
CA PRO A 118 -14.02 0.64 -8.06
C PRO A 118 -14.81 1.53 -7.11
N LYS A 119 -15.34 0.92 -6.05
CA LYS A 119 -15.82 1.65 -4.88
C LYS A 119 -14.70 2.55 -4.36
N TYR A 120 -15.03 3.78 -4.05
CA TYR A 120 -14.13 4.73 -3.40
C TYR A 120 -14.90 5.56 -2.38
N ASN A 121 -14.70 5.27 -1.11
CA ASN A 121 -15.47 5.79 0.01
C ASN A 121 -15.09 7.22 0.42
N ARG A 122 -14.77 8.10 -0.54
CA ARG A 122 -14.38 9.49 -0.27
C ARG A 122 -15.41 10.20 0.59
N ASP A 123 -16.68 10.19 0.17
CA ASP A 123 -17.73 10.98 0.81
C ASP A 123 -18.11 10.47 2.21
N LYS A 124 -17.68 9.23 2.55
CA LYS A 124 -17.83 8.66 3.89
C LYS A 124 -16.86 9.29 4.89
N TYR A 125 -15.69 9.74 4.43
CA TYR A 125 -14.61 10.25 5.28
C TYR A 125 -14.27 11.72 5.07
N HIS A 126 -14.79 12.34 4.00
CA HIS A 126 -14.51 13.72 3.62
C HIS A 126 -15.81 14.46 3.34
N LYS A 127 -16.07 15.50 4.12
CA LYS A 127 -17.22 16.38 3.90
C LYS A 127 -16.89 17.41 2.82
N ARG A 128 -17.74 17.51 1.82
CA ARG A 128 -17.63 18.55 0.80
C ARG A 128 -17.93 19.91 1.43
N ILE A 129 -16.99 20.84 1.34
CA ILE A 129 -17.21 22.24 1.68
C ILE A 129 -17.59 22.95 0.39
N VAL A 130 -18.81 23.46 0.30
CA VAL A 130 -19.22 24.28 -0.84
C VAL A 130 -18.60 25.66 -0.64
N ALA A 131 -17.52 25.96 -1.35
CA ALA A 131 -17.00 27.31 -1.40
C ALA A 131 -17.90 28.16 -2.27
N VAL A 132 -18.32 29.33 -1.77
CA VAL A 132 -19.00 30.34 -2.57
C VAL A 132 -18.03 30.78 -3.66
N PRO A 133 -18.40 30.78 -4.94
CA PRO A 133 -17.51 31.10 -6.01
C PRO A 133 -17.02 32.55 -5.87
N LYS A 134 -15.73 32.74 -5.66
CA LYS A 134 -15.05 34.01 -5.81
C LYS A 134 -14.34 33.99 -7.14
N PHE A 135 -14.79 34.81 -8.07
CA PHE A 135 -14.20 35.14 -9.37
C PHE A 135 -14.39 34.16 -10.53
N GLU A 136 -14.91 34.70 -11.64
CA GLU A 136 -14.73 34.20 -12.98
C GLU A 136 -13.26 34.34 -13.37
N LYS A 137 -12.55 33.24 -13.53
CA LYS A 137 -11.30 33.19 -14.28
C LYS A 137 -11.54 32.38 -15.54
N ASP A 138 -11.23 32.96 -16.68
CA ASP A 138 -11.11 32.24 -17.93
C ASP A 138 -10.02 31.20 -17.81
N ILE A 139 -10.42 29.95 -17.63
CA ILE A 139 -9.50 28.81 -17.62
C ILE A 139 -9.56 28.20 -19.01
N THR A 140 -8.50 28.37 -19.78
CA THR A 140 -8.25 27.61 -20.99
C THR A 140 -8.08 26.15 -20.60
N ASN A 141 -9.09 25.32 -20.91
CA ASN A 141 -9.06 23.91 -20.58
C ASN A 141 -8.07 23.15 -21.47
N VAL A 142 -7.02 22.63 -20.87
CA VAL A 142 -6.06 21.72 -21.49
C VAL A 142 -6.70 20.34 -21.82
N TYR A 143 -7.84 20.01 -21.24
CA TYR A 143 -8.53 18.71 -21.35
C TYR A 143 -9.90 18.79 -22.05
N GLY A 144 -9.96 19.45 -23.23
CA GLY A 144 -11.14 19.41 -24.09
C GLY A 144 -12.22 20.44 -23.76
N ASN A 145 -12.98 20.82 -24.81
CA ASN A 145 -14.04 21.80 -24.75
C ASN A 145 -15.27 21.29 -23.99
N ASN A 146 -15.27 21.43 -22.68
CA ASN A 146 -16.49 21.29 -21.90
C ASN A 146 -17.26 22.63 -21.94
N LYS A 147 -18.28 22.70 -22.80
CA LYS A 147 -19.16 23.87 -22.92
C LYS A 147 -20.08 24.10 -21.71
N ASN A 148 -19.86 23.47 -20.60
CA ASN A 148 -20.57 23.76 -19.38
C ASN A 148 -19.95 24.97 -18.70
N LYS A 149 -20.61 26.10 -18.78
CA LYS A 149 -20.42 27.29 -17.94
C LYS A 149 -20.72 26.97 -16.47
N ASN A 150 -20.01 26.02 -15.90
CA ASN A 150 -20.06 25.81 -14.47
C ASN A 150 -18.99 26.68 -13.84
N THR A 151 -19.43 27.70 -13.15
CA THR A 151 -18.65 28.43 -12.14
C THR A 151 -17.87 27.42 -11.33
N HIS A 152 -16.56 27.30 -11.57
CA HIS A 152 -15.68 26.42 -10.80
C HIS A 152 -15.47 27.04 -9.42
N GLY A 153 -16.43 26.85 -8.53
CA GLY A 153 -16.13 26.94 -7.11
C GLY A 153 -15.09 25.90 -6.78
N THR A 154 -14.00 26.28 -6.14
CA THR A 154 -13.02 25.32 -5.60
C THR A 154 -13.72 24.45 -4.57
N ASN A 155 -14.11 23.24 -4.99
CA ASN A 155 -14.66 22.26 -4.08
C ASN A 155 -13.53 21.83 -3.14
N SER A 156 -13.53 22.32 -1.91
CA SER A 156 -12.66 21.82 -0.87
C SER A 156 -13.35 20.73 -0.06
N PHE A 157 -12.58 19.83 0.52
CA PHE A 157 -13.06 18.77 1.40
C PHE A 157 -12.37 18.90 2.76
N ASP A 158 -13.10 18.58 3.83
CA ASP A 158 -12.55 18.51 5.17
C ASP A 158 -12.81 17.10 5.77
N PRO A 159 -11.78 16.35 6.12
CA PRO A 159 -10.38 16.59 5.77
C PRO A 159 -10.14 16.55 4.26
N GLN A 160 -9.02 17.09 3.80
CA GLN A 160 -8.65 17.07 2.37
C GLN A 160 -8.63 15.64 1.81
N ASN A 161 -8.99 15.52 0.51
CA ASN A 161 -8.93 14.24 -0.16
C ASN A 161 -7.51 13.67 -0.13
N PRO A 162 -7.35 12.34 -0.03
CA PRO A 162 -6.05 11.69 -0.14
C PRO A 162 -5.36 12.02 -1.47
N ALA A 163 -4.05 12.18 -1.40
CA ALA A 163 -3.20 12.35 -2.58
C ALA A 163 -2.61 11.02 -3.04
N SER A 164 -2.02 11.01 -4.24
CA SER A 164 -1.30 9.84 -4.78
C SER A 164 0.05 9.57 -4.12
N VAL A 165 0.48 10.43 -3.20
CA VAL A 165 1.68 10.21 -2.37
C VAL A 165 1.25 10.06 -0.93
N ILE A 166 1.63 8.94 -0.30
CA ILE A 166 1.36 8.63 1.10
C ILE A 166 2.68 8.54 1.84
N GLU A 167 2.81 9.29 2.92
CA GLU A 167 4.01 9.29 3.76
C GLU A 167 3.79 8.51 5.05
N GLU A 168 4.81 7.76 5.43
CA GLU A 168 4.91 7.10 6.73
C GLU A 168 5.31 8.10 7.82
N LYS A 169 4.53 8.24 8.90
CA LYS A 169 4.80 9.21 9.97
C LYS A 169 6.10 8.95 10.75
N ASN A 170 6.81 10.05 11.05
CA ASN A 170 7.88 10.04 12.03
C ASN A 170 7.32 10.14 13.46
N LYS A 171 7.36 9.05 14.24
CA LYS A 171 7.41 9.19 15.70
C LYS A 171 8.86 9.49 16.08
N THR A 172 9.14 10.68 16.54
CA THR A 172 10.37 10.96 17.25
C THR A 172 10.34 10.15 18.53
N ILE A 173 11.10 9.04 18.57
CA ILE A 173 11.34 8.31 19.81
C ILE A 173 12.34 9.13 20.60
N PRO A 174 12.02 9.58 21.83
CA PRO A 174 12.96 10.29 22.67
C PRO A 174 14.26 9.48 22.83
N LEU A 175 15.41 10.13 22.86
CA LEU A 175 16.72 9.48 22.94
C LEU A 175 16.84 8.47 24.08
N LYS A 176 16.14 8.74 25.21
CA LYS A 176 16.06 7.84 26.37
C LYS A 176 15.39 6.50 26.07
N ASP A 177 14.43 6.46 25.14
CA ASP A 177 13.67 5.25 24.80
C ASP A 177 14.37 4.42 23.70
N ARG A 178 15.37 5.00 23.01
CA ARG A 178 16.19 4.27 22.01
C ARG A 178 17.12 3.23 22.64
N LYS A 179 17.56 3.43 23.87
CA LYS A 179 18.43 2.48 24.58
C LYS A 179 17.70 1.21 25.03
N ALA A 180 16.39 1.28 25.23
CA ALA A 180 15.56 0.13 25.64
C ALA A 180 15.15 -0.79 24.48
N MET A 181 15.38 -0.41 23.21
CA MET A 181 15.01 -1.18 22.02
C MET A 181 16.16 -1.99 21.41
N GLY A 182 17.24 -2.16 22.14
CA GLY A 182 18.44 -2.79 21.63
C GLY A 182 18.50 -4.29 21.81
N GLU A 183 17.68 -5.06 21.12
CA GLU A 183 17.98 -6.46 20.78
C GLU A 183 17.07 -6.90 19.64
N SER A 184 17.49 -6.67 18.40
CA SER A 184 17.01 -7.44 17.25
C SER A 184 18.21 -8.13 16.63
N SER A 185 18.24 -9.44 16.73
CA SER A 185 19.12 -10.33 15.98
C SER A 185 18.78 -10.23 14.50
N GLY A 186 19.37 -9.29 13.82
CA GLY A 186 19.31 -9.13 12.36
C GLY A 186 20.72 -8.96 11.82
N ILE A 187 20.91 -9.15 10.53
CA ILE A 187 22.17 -9.08 9.75
C ILE A 187 23.02 -7.80 10.00
N TYR A 188 22.50 -6.85 10.77
CA TYR A 188 23.19 -5.67 11.26
C TYR A 188 23.49 -5.82 12.75
N SER A 189 24.65 -6.41 13.05
CA SER A 189 25.20 -6.41 14.42
C SER A 189 25.40 -4.97 14.93
N LYS A 190 25.37 -4.79 16.27
CA LYS A 190 25.58 -3.48 16.92
C LYS A 190 26.85 -2.74 16.47
N GLU A 191 27.84 -3.47 15.99
CA GLU A 191 29.13 -2.93 15.53
C GLU A 191 29.05 -2.19 14.18
N ASN A 192 28.01 -2.42 13.37
CA ASN A 192 27.83 -1.76 12.08
C ASN A 192 26.85 -0.58 12.09
N GLN A 193 26.36 -0.17 13.25
CA GLN A 193 25.57 1.05 13.41
C GLN A 193 26.47 2.29 13.59
N THR A 194 27.49 2.43 12.78
CA THR A 194 28.06 3.76 12.56
C THR A 194 26.95 4.57 11.91
N GLN A 195 26.37 5.51 12.67
CA GLN A 195 25.60 6.61 12.07
C GLN A 195 26.54 7.24 11.06
N SER A 196 26.31 6.99 9.77
CA SER A 196 26.99 7.74 8.73
C SER A 196 26.45 9.17 8.84
N SER A 197 27.18 10.00 9.57
CA SER A 197 26.91 11.42 9.70
C SER A 197 27.38 12.12 8.43
N PHE A 198 26.65 11.88 7.32
CA PHE A 198 26.82 12.74 6.16
C PHE A 198 26.04 14.03 6.40
N ASP A 199 26.73 15.14 6.28
CA ASP A 199 26.15 16.49 6.26
C ASP A 199 26.62 17.16 4.95
N PRO A 200 25.72 17.47 4.02
CA PRO A 200 24.28 17.24 4.04
C PRO A 200 23.88 15.75 3.96
N LYS A 201 22.65 15.45 4.38
CA LYS A 201 22.10 14.08 4.33
C LYS A 201 22.14 13.53 2.90
N LEU A 202 22.42 12.22 2.78
CA LEU A 202 22.42 11.55 1.48
C LEU A 202 21.07 11.74 0.75
N PRO A 203 21.07 11.96 -0.58
CA PRO A 203 19.87 12.11 -1.37
C PRO A 203 18.90 10.93 -1.20
N ALA A 204 17.62 11.20 -1.28
CA ALA A 204 16.55 10.22 -1.29
C ALA A 204 15.98 10.04 -2.71
N SER A 205 15.27 8.96 -2.94
CA SER A 205 14.64 8.67 -4.23
C SER A 205 13.36 9.47 -4.48
N VAL A 206 12.85 10.16 -3.48
CA VAL A 206 11.76 11.15 -3.60
C VAL A 206 12.37 12.51 -3.33
N LEU A 207 12.23 13.42 -4.28
CA LEU A 207 12.62 14.82 -4.18
C LEU A 207 11.36 15.63 -3.89
N GLU A 208 11.40 16.44 -2.85
CA GLU A 208 10.36 17.39 -2.50
C GLU A 208 10.79 18.76 -2.98
N GLU A 209 9.89 19.49 -3.64
CA GLU A 209 10.09 20.90 -3.92
C GLU A 209 9.72 21.72 -2.67
N ASP A 210 10.61 22.60 -2.24
CA ASP A 210 10.32 23.58 -1.21
C ASP A 210 9.40 24.67 -1.78
N ASP A 211 8.09 24.37 -1.87
CA ASP A 211 7.08 25.37 -2.18
C ASP A 211 6.54 25.96 -0.87
N PRO A 212 6.90 27.20 -0.54
CA PRO A 212 6.42 27.86 0.67
C PRO A 212 4.89 28.09 0.68
N SER A 213 4.21 27.98 -0.46
CA SER A 213 2.75 28.11 -0.58
C SER A 213 2.00 26.80 -0.32
N THR A 214 2.68 25.65 -0.41
CA THR A 214 2.11 24.31 -0.24
C THR A 214 2.50 23.65 1.07
N THR A 215 2.62 24.40 2.14
CA THR A 215 2.72 23.81 3.48
C THR A 215 1.43 23.05 3.87
N TYR A 216 1.02 22.12 3.02
CA TYR A 216 0.06 21.12 3.40
C TYR A 216 0.77 20.03 4.21
N LYS A 217 0.83 20.26 5.52
CA LYS A 217 1.10 19.19 6.47
C LYS A 217 -0.07 18.24 6.38
N SER A 218 -0.03 17.31 5.38
CA SER A 218 -0.93 16.18 5.34
C SER A 218 -0.90 15.53 6.72
N LYS A 219 -2.08 15.33 7.33
CA LYS A 219 -2.15 14.67 8.64
C LYS A 219 -1.53 13.30 8.47
N LYS A 220 -0.33 13.19 8.98
CA LYS A 220 0.59 12.05 8.90
C LYS A 220 -0.10 10.76 9.38
N VAL A 221 -0.06 9.72 8.57
CA VAL A 221 -0.57 8.39 8.85
C VAL A 221 0.55 7.52 9.46
N PHE A 222 0.37 6.75 10.33
CA PHE A 222 0.88 6.04 11.49
C PHE A 222 2.09 5.11 11.54
N ILE A 223 2.39 4.66 12.74
CA ILE A 223 3.47 3.73 13.06
C ILE A 223 3.02 2.74 14.13
N GLY A 224 3.17 1.43 13.82
CA GLY A 224 3.23 0.37 14.80
C GLY A 224 4.66 -0.18 14.95
N LYS A 225 4.94 -0.97 15.99
CA LYS A 225 6.17 -1.79 16.07
C LYS A 225 6.13 -2.84 14.95
N ARG A 226 7.17 -2.94 14.13
CA ARG A 226 7.30 -4.03 13.15
C ARG A 226 7.72 -5.30 13.87
N HIS A 227 7.01 -6.39 13.60
CA HIS A 227 7.39 -7.72 14.09
C HIS A 227 8.28 -8.47 13.08
N HIS A 228 8.26 -8.04 11.80
CA HIS A 228 9.07 -8.61 10.73
C HIS A 228 9.64 -7.52 9.80
N GLN A 229 10.80 -7.78 9.15
CA GLN A 229 11.50 -6.79 8.31
C GLN A 229 10.71 -6.35 7.08
N THR A 230 9.86 -7.22 6.54
CA THR A 230 9.04 -6.99 5.32
C THR A 230 7.59 -6.66 5.64
N GLU A 231 7.25 -6.47 6.91
CA GLU A 231 5.88 -6.19 7.34
C GLU A 231 5.39 -4.85 6.79
N LYS A 232 4.22 -4.86 6.15
CA LYS A 232 3.53 -3.64 5.73
C LYS A 232 2.92 -2.92 6.96
N PRO A 233 3.06 -1.60 7.08
CA PRO A 233 2.47 -0.82 8.16
C PRO A 233 0.95 -0.93 8.15
N LEU A 234 0.35 -1.17 9.33
CA LEU A 234 -1.10 -1.35 9.45
C LEU A 234 -1.90 -0.16 8.94
N ASP A 235 -1.40 1.03 9.10
CA ASP A 235 -2.08 2.26 8.73
C ASP A 235 -2.29 2.44 7.25
N ILE A 236 -1.29 2.03 6.46
CA ILE A 236 -1.40 2.03 4.99
C ILE A 236 -2.43 1.00 4.57
N LEU A 237 -2.43 -0.16 5.21
CA LEU A 237 -3.42 -1.20 4.95
C LEU A 237 -4.82 -0.75 5.37
N GLU A 238 -4.95 -0.13 6.56
CA GLU A 238 -6.21 0.48 7.01
C GLU A 238 -6.69 1.58 6.07
N PHE A 239 -5.79 2.39 5.52
CA PHE A 239 -6.11 3.38 4.51
C PHE A 239 -6.76 2.72 3.28
N PHE A 240 -6.13 1.68 2.69
CA PHE A 240 -6.71 1.00 1.54
C PHE A 240 -8.03 0.33 1.87
N LEU A 241 -8.15 -0.32 3.01
CA LEU A 241 -9.39 -0.95 3.45
C LEU A 241 -10.52 0.07 3.63
N LYS A 242 -10.27 1.22 4.24
CA LYS A 242 -11.26 2.27 4.44
C LYS A 242 -11.81 2.82 3.13
N TYR A 243 -10.91 3.10 2.19
CA TYR A 243 -11.34 3.76 0.97
C TYR A 243 -11.89 2.82 -0.11
N TRP A 244 -11.45 1.56 -0.15
CA TRP A 244 -11.83 0.61 -1.22
C TRP A 244 -12.66 -0.58 -0.75
N SER A 245 -13.04 -0.63 0.51
CA SER A 245 -13.97 -1.65 1.04
C SER A 245 -14.90 -1.12 2.11
N ASP A 246 -15.96 -1.88 2.42
CA ASP A 246 -16.86 -1.64 3.54
C ASP A 246 -16.75 -2.76 4.58
N GLU A 247 -17.36 -2.54 5.75
CA GLU A 247 -17.51 -3.58 6.77
C GLU A 247 -18.27 -4.77 6.19
N GLY A 248 -17.81 -5.98 6.51
CA GLY A 248 -18.35 -7.22 5.98
C GLY A 248 -17.85 -7.61 4.59
N ASP A 249 -17.17 -6.72 3.84
CA ASP A 249 -16.53 -7.09 2.57
C ASP A 249 -15.45 -8.17 2.79
N THR A 250 -15.28 -9.06 1.81
CA THR A 250 -14.29 -10.12 1.83
C THR A 250 -13.02 -9.70 1.10
N ILE A 251 -11.91 -9.67 1.82
CA ILE A 251 -10.60 -9.26 1.34
C ILE A 251 -9.74 -10.51 1.12
N LEU A 252 -9.08 -10.62 -0.02
CA LEU A 252 -8.12 -11.69 -0.28
C LEU A 252 -6.70 -11.12 -0.34
N ASP A 253 -5.80 -11.72 0.44
CA ASP A 253 -4.36 -11.56 0.32
C ASP A 253 -3.75 -12.93 -0.04
N PRO A 254 -3.32 -13.14 -1.29
CA PRO A 254 -2.84 -14.43 -1.75
C PRO A 254 -1.44 -14.78 -1.22
N THR A 255 -0.73 -13.80 -0.65
CA THR A 255 0.65 -13.96 -0.14
C THR A 255 0.82 -13.15 1.16
N MET A 256 0.01 -13.54 2.18
CA MET A 256 -0.23 -12.70 3.36
C MET A 256 1.01 -12.45 4.24
N GLY A 257 2.09 -13.22 4.04
CA GLY A 257 3.29 -13.10 4.85
C GLY A 257 2.97 -13.23 6.33
N SER A 258 3.39 -12.25 7.12
CA SER A 258 3.11 -12.19 8.56
C SER A 258 1.66 -11.76 8.92
N GLY A 259 0.74 -11.69 7.97
CA GLY A 259 -0.68 -11.46 8.21
C GLY A 259 -1.11 -10.02 8.49
N SER A 260 -0.33 -9.02 8.06
CA SER A 260 -0.65 -7.61 8.36
C SER A 260 -2.00 -7.17 7.78
N VAL A 261 -2.36 -7.63 6.57
CA VAL A 261 -3.67 -7.34 5.96
C VAL A 261 -4.79 -7.96 6.80
N GLY A 262 -4.61 -9.19 7.29
CA GLY A 262 -5.59 -9.87 8.15
C GLY A 262 -5.83 -9.13 9.48
N VAL A 263 -4.75 -8.63 10.11
CA VAL A 263 -4.86 -7.81 11.33
C VAL A 263 -5.63 -6.51 11.05
N ALA A 264 -5.36 -5.84 9.93
CA ALA A 264 -6.08 -4.63 9.55
C ALA A 264 -7.56 -4.93 9.22
N CYS A 265 -7.86 -6.06 8.57
CA CYS A 265 -9.21 -6.52 8.30
C CYS A 265 -9.98 -6.79 9.60
N LYS A 266 -9.37 -7.50 10.56
CA LYS A 266 -9.94 -7.74 11.88
C LYS A 266 -10.31 -6.44 12.59
N LYS A 267 -9.39 -5.49 12.64
CA LYS A 267 -9.60 -4.18 13.27
C LYS A 267 -10.75 -3.39 12.65
N LEU A 268 -10.99 -3.56 11.36
CA LEU A 268 -11.97 -2.80 10.60
C LEU A 268 -13.24 -3.61 10.25
N ASN A 269 -13.46 -4.77 10.86
CA ASN A 269 -14.62 -5.64 10.63
C ASN A 269 -14.80 -6.12 9.17
N ARG A 270 -13.71 -6.44 8.46
CA ARG A 270 -13.73 -7.08 7.15
C ARG A 270 -13.52 -8.58 7.28
N ASN A 271 -14.17 -9.38 6.42
CA ASN A 271 -13.81 -10.78 6.26
C ASN A 271 -12.46 -10.87 5.56
N PHE A 272 -11.64 -11.83 5.94
CA PHE A 272 -10.30 -11.99 5.40
C PHE A 272 -10.04 -13.44 4.99
N ILE A 273 -9.44 -13.58 3.82
CA ILE A 273 -8.87 -14.84 3.32
C ILE A 273 -7.40 -14.56 3.05
N GLY A 274 -6.51 -15.33 3.65
CA GLY A 274 -5.07 -15.16 3.52
C GLY A 274 -4.36 -16.47 3.27
N TYR A 275 -3.40 -16.47 2.33
CA TYR A 275 -2.58 -17.62 2.01
C TYR A 275 -1.09 -17.31 2.24
N GLU A 276 -0.35 -18.30 2.71
CA GLU A 276 1.09 -18.23 2.89
C GLU A 276 1.72 -19.60 2.61
N LEU A 277 2.78 -19.58 1.79
CA LEU A 277 3.47 -20.80 1.38
C LEU A 277 4.38 -21.34 2.48
N ASP A 278 5.14 -20.46 3.14
CA ASP A 278 6.07 -20.84 4.21
C ASP A 278 5.32 -21.13 5.51
N GLU A 279 5.39 -22.38 5.98
CA GLU A 279 4.69 -22.83 7.19
C GLU A 279 5.07 -22.04 8.44
N LYS A 280 6.34 -21.60 8.55
CA LYS A 280 6.81 -20.85 9.73
C LYS A 280 6.24 -19.45 9.75
N ILE A 281 6.20 -18.80 8.56
CA ILE A 281 5.62 -17.47 8.41
C ILE A 281 4.10 -17.55 8.59
N PHE A 282 3.46 -18.62 8.08
CA PHE A 282 2.04 -18.89 8.27
C PHE A 282 1.66 -18.94 9.75
N LYS A 283 2.41 -19.68 10.58
CA LYS A 283 2.18 -19.74 12.04
C LYS A 283 2.28 -18.38 12.71
N VAL A 284 3.24 -17.55 12.28
CA VAL A 284 3.35 -16.16 12.77
C VAL A 284 2.11 -15.35 12.42
N ALA A 285 1.57 -15.52 11.20
CA ALA A 285 0.37 -14.82 10.78
C ALA A 285 -0.87 -15.27 11.60
N GLU A 286 -1.04 -16.58 11.82
CA GLU A 286 -2.11 -17.12 12.66
C GLU A 286 -2.11 -16.49 14.05
N ASP A 287 -0.94 -16.53 14.71
CA ASP A 287 -0.78 -15.97 16.07
C ASP A 287 -1.08 -14.47 16.14
N ARG A 288 -0.71 -13.72 15.11
CA ARG A 288 -0.93 -12.28 15.06
C ARG A 288 -2.39 -11.92 14.79
N ILE A 289 -3.04 -12.63 13.90
CA ILE A 289 -4.43 -12.37 13.55
C ILE A 289 -5.37 -12.87 14.65
N ALA A 290 -5.00 -13.94 15.39
CA ALA A 290 -5.77 -14.43 16.52
C ALA A 290 -5.85 -13.41 17.68
N LYS A 291 -4.76 -12.69 17.96
CA LYS A 291 -4.69 -11.62 19.00
C LYS A 291 -5.57 -10.44 18.67
#